data_a6c1286a086468bdea3466366a01ddcc
#
_entry.id   a6c1286a086468bdea3466366a01ddcc
#
_cell.length_a   1.000
_cell.length_b   1.000
_cell.length_c   1.000
_cell.angle_alpha   90.00
_cell.angle_beta   90.00
_cell.angle_gamma   90.00
#
_symmetry.space_group_name_H-M   'P 1'
#
loop_
_entity.id
_entity.type
_entity.pdbx_description
1 polymer ?
#
loop_
_entity_poly.entity_id
_entity_poly.type
_entity_poly.pdbx_seq_one_letter_code
_entity_poly.pdbx_strand_id
1 'polypeptide(L)'
;VKFQNLKNFKMPLGLKGFYDYNEALEYAKKVNKPLFLDFTGFACENCRLMEHNVWSKPHILEMLKNDFVIVSLFVDSKYQLNEDDWLYDDEKVIKQLGLKNLHIQTKKFNNAAQPLYVIVDYDENILSDPIGYCSEDEFYEFLKKGIK
;
A
#
# COMPACT_ATOMS: atom_id res chain seq x y z
N VAL A 1 -8.81 4.43 -12.14
CA VAL A 1 -8.27 4.08 -10.81
C VAL A 1 -9.32 4.39 -9.74
N LYS A 2 -9.69 3.37 -8.99
CA LYS A 2 -10.67 3.53 -7.92
C LYS A 2 -10.19 4.53 -6.88
N PHE A 3 -11.10 5.37 -6.41
CA PHE A 3 -10.91 6.32 -5.31
C PHE A 3 -9.96 7.48 -5.60
N GLN A 4 -9.37 7.57 -6.78
CA GLN A 4 -8.37 8.61 -7.09
C GLN A 4 -8.92 10.03 -6.99
N ASN A 5 -10.24 10.20 -7.15
CA ASN A 5 -10.88 11.52 -7.10
C ASN A 5 -11.45 11.85 -5.71
N LEU A 6 -11.27 10.96 -4.73
CA LEU A 6 -11.72 11.24 -3.38
C LEU A 6 -10.81 12.28 -2.74
N LYS A 7 -11.40 13.10 -1.87
CA LYS A 7 -10.68 14.14 -1.15
C LYS A 7 -9.51 13.52 -0.37
N ASN A 8 -8.34 14.13 -0.49
CA ASN A 8 -7.09 13.75 0.18
C ASN A 8 -6.43 12.46 -0.35
N PHE A 9 -6.99 11.83 -1.37
CA PHE A 9 -6.35 10.67 -2.00
C PHE A 9 -5.36 11.17 -3.05
N LYS A 10 -4.09 11.19 -2.66
CA LYS A 10 -3.02 11.71 -3.49
C LYS A 10 -1.75 10.89 -3.25
N MET A 11 -1.14 10.43 -4.34
CA MET A 11 0.16 9.78 -4.28
C MET A 11 1.24 10.83 -4.04
N PRO A 12 2.17 10.60 -3.10
CA PRO A 12 3.24 11.57 -2.86
C PRO A 12 4.25 11.61 -4.01
N LEU A 13 4.99 12.71 -4.10
CA LEU A 13 6.17 12.86 -4.97
C LEU A 13 5.89 12.65 -6.46
N GLY A 14 4.65 12.87 -6.88
CA GLY A 14 4.27 12.69 -8.28
C GLY A 14 4.20 11.25 -8.73
N LEU A 15 4.30 10.30 -7.81
CA LEU A 15 4.18 8.87 -8.12
C LEU A 15 2.76 8.54 -8.59
N LYS A 16 2.66 7.50 -9.41
CA LYS A 16 1.39 6.93 -9.82
C LYS A 16 1.14 5.65 -9.05
N GLY A 17 -0.11 5.38 -8.70
CA GLY A 17 -0.44 4.19 -7.96
C GLY A 17 -1.93 4.00 -7.81
N PHE A 18 -2.26 3.05 -6.98
CA PHE A 18 -3.64 2.62 -6.74
C PHE A 18 -4.01 2.84 -5.27
N TYR A 19 -5.31 2.81 -5.00
CA TYR A 19 -5.85 2.93 -3.64
C TYR A 19 -6.76 1.76 -3.28
N ASP A 20 -6.89 0.80 -4.19
CA ASP A 20 -7.70 -0.40 -4.00
C ASP A 20 -6.82 -1.64 -4.22
N TYR A 21 -6.82 -2.54 -3.25
CA TYR A 21 -5.95 -3.71 -3.24
C TYR A 21 -6.19 -4.62 -4.44
N ASN A 22 -7.46 -4.97 -4.71
CA ASN A 22 -7.78 -5.90 -5.80
C ASN A 22 -7.48 -5.32 -7.17
N GLU A 23 -7.75 -4.03 -7.36
CA GLU A 23 -7.42 -3.35 -8.61
C GLU A 23 -5.92 -3.36 -8.87
N ALA A 24 -5.14 -3.12 -7.82
CA ALA A 24 -3.67 -3.12 -7.92
C ALA A 24 -3.15 -4.52 -8.26
N LEU A 25 -3.70 -5.56 -7.66
CA LEU A 25 -3.32 -6.95 -7.97
C LEU A 25 -3.55 -7.27 -9.45
N GLU A 26 -4.72 -6.92 -9.97
CA GLU A 26 -5.05 -7.15 -11.38
C GLU A 26 -4.10 -6.43 -12.31
N TYR A 27 -3.79 -5.18 -12.00
CA TYR A 27 -2.86 -4.39 -12.80
C TYR A 27 -1.44 -4.96 -12.74
N ALA A 28 -0.99 -5.37 -11.56
CA ALA A 28 0.33 -5.96 -11.37
C ALA A 28 0.50 -7.23 -12.22
N LYS A 29 -0.55 -8.05 -12.29
CA LYS A 29 -0.57 -9.23 -13.14
C LYS A 29 -0.44 -8.86 -14.61
N LYS A 30 -1.17 -7.83 -15.04
CA LYS A 30 -1.17 -7.36 -16.41
C LYS A 30 0.21 -6.87 -16.86
N VAL A 31 0.93 -6.16 -16.00
CA VAL A 31 2.25 -5.60 -16.32
C VAL A 31 3.41 -6.45 -15.81
N ASN A 32 3.11 -7.54 -15.11
CA ASN A 32 4.09 -8.47 -14.54
C ASN A 32 5.12 -7.76 -13.64
N LYS A 33 4.63 -7.01 -12.68
CA LYS A 33 5.45 -6.33 -11.69
C LYS A 33 5.01 -6.66 -10.28
N PRO A 34 5.93 -6.64 -9.30
CA PRO A 34 5.56 -6.81 -7.90
C PRO A 34 4.82 -5.58 -7.39
N LEU A 35 4.03 -5.79 -6.32
CA LEU A 35 3.29 -4.72 -5.67
C LEU A 35 4.04 -4.25 -4.44
N PHE A 36 4.12 -2.93 -4.32
CA PHE A 36 4.56 -2.28 -3.11
C PHE A 36 3.31 -1.88 -2.33
N LEU A 37 3.01 -2.61 -1.26
CA LEU A 37 1.86 -2.34 -0.40
C LEU A 37 2.25 -1.31 0.65
N ASP A 38 1.50 -0.23 0.70
CA ASP A 38 1.72 0.88 1.62
C ASP A 38 0.48 1.04 2.50
N PHE A 39 0.50 0.41 3.68
CA PHE A 39 -0.55 0.63 4.66
C PHE A 39 -0.27 1.93 5.39
N THR A 40 -1.12 2.91 5.17
CA THR A 40 -0.91 4.29 5.56
C THR A 40 -2.17 4.89 6.19
N GLY A 41 -2.08 6.12 6.63
CA GLY A 41 -3.22 6.87 7.14
C GLY A 41 -3.04 8.34 6.83
N PHE A 42 -4.15 9.07 6.73
CA PHE A 42 -4.11 10.52 6.52
C PHE A 42 -3.47 11.23 7.72
N ALA A 43 -3.75 10.74 8.93
CA ALA A 43 -3.23 11.30 10.16
C ALA A 43 -1.91 10.67 10.62
N CYS A 44 -1.30 9.84 9.80
CA CYS A 44 -0.09 9.12 10.15
C CYS A 44 1.14 10.00 9.91
N GLU A 45 1.68 10.58 10.98
CA GLU A 45 2.85 11.44 10.90
C GLU A 45 4.09 10.70 10.39
N ASN A 46 4.34 9.49 10.90
CA ASN A 46 5.49 8.68 10.47
C ASN A 46 5.39 8.27 8.99
N CYS A 47 4.18 8.10 8.48
CA CYS A 47 3.98 7.83 7.06
C CYS A 47 4.46 9.03 6.23
N ARG A 48 4.10 10.24 6.65
CA ARG A 48 4.53 11.47 5.95
C ARG A 48 6.04 11.67 6.05
N LEU A 49 6.64 11.36 7.21
CA LEU A 49 8.08 11.46 7.40
C LEU A 49 8.84 10.50 6.49
N MET A 50 8.36 9.27 6.34
CA MET A 50 8.96 8.31 5.42
C MET A 50 8.91 8.80 3.99
N GLU A 51 7.77 9.29 3.54
CA GLU A 51 7.60 9.81 2.18
C GLU A 51 8.53 11.00 1.93
N HIS A 52 8.61 11.91 2.88
CA HIS A 52 9.42 13.12 2.75
C HIS A 52 10.92 12.85 2.85
N ASN A 53 11.36 12.00 3.76
CA ASN A 53 12.77 11.82 4.08
C ASN A 53 13.42 10.60 3.42
N VAL A 54 12.66 9.57 3.07
CA VAL A 54 13.17 8.32 2.53
C VAL A 54 12.73 8.09 1.09
N TRP A 55 11.43 8.11 0.83
CA TRP A 55 10.92 7.91 -0.54
C TRP A 55 11.46 8.96 -1.51
N SER A 56 11.71 10.17 -1.03
CA SER A 56 12.19 11.30 -1.84
C SER A 56 13.61 11.14 -2.34
N LYS A 57 14.40 10.24 -1.76
CA LYS A 57 15.78 10.03 -2.20
C LYS A 57 15.79 9.52 -3.64
N PRO A 58 16.61 10.11 -4.52
CA PRO A 58 16.54 9.84 -5.97
C PRO A 58 16.58 8.37 -6.34
N HIS A 59 17.47 7.58 -5.74
CA HIS A 59 17.61 6.16 -6.05
C HIS A 59 16.39 5.36 -5.56
N ILE A 60 15.80 5.75 -4.45
CA ILE A 60 14.61 5.09 -3.91
C ILE A 60 13.39 5.47 -4.74
N LEU A 61 13.22 6.75 -5.02
CA LEU A 61 12.09 7.25 -5.81
C LEU A 61 12.07 6.60 -7.20
N GLU A 62 13.23 6.45 -7.81
CA GLU A 62 13.35 5.81 -9.11
C GLU A 62 12.90 4.34 -9.07
N MET A 63 13.31 3.60 -8.04
CA MET A 63 12.88 2.21 -7.84
C MET A 63 11.37 2.12 -7.66
N LEU A 64 10.81 2.96 -6.80
CA LEU A 64 9.35 2.98 -6.57
C LEU A 64 8.59 3.28 -7.86
N LYS A 65 9.10 4.20 -8.65
CA LYS A 65 8.46 4.60 -9.90
C LYS A 65 8.51 3.53 -10.98
N ASN A 66 9.64 2.85 -11.11
CA ASN A 66 9.92 1.98 -12.26
C ASN A 66 9.69 0.49 -12.00
N ASP A 67 9.90 0.03 -10.77
CA ASP A 67 9.98 -1.39 -10.50
C ASP A 67 8.76 -2.00 -9.81
N PHE A 68 7.85 -1.18 -9.33
CA PHE A 68 6.71 -1.63 -8.53
C PHE A 68 5.39 -1.04 -9.01
N VAL A 69 4.33 -1.78 -8.73
CA VAL A 69 2.97 -1.24 -8.73
C VAL A 69 2.71 -0.80 -7.29
N ILE A 70 2.49 0.50 -7.09
CA ILE A 70 2.29 1.06 -5.74
C ILE A 70 0.79 1.06 -5.43
N VAL A 71 0.43 0.59 -4.24
CA VAL A 71 -0.92 0.73 -3.74
C VAL A 71 -0.89 1.28 -2.32
N SER A 72 -1.50 2.45 -2.14
CA SER A 72 -1.60 3.11 -0.83
C SER A 72 -2.96 2.80 -0.22
N LEU A 73 -2.93 2.06 0.87
CA LEU A 73 -4.12 1.56 1.54
C LEU A 73 -4.34 2.36 2.82
N PHE A 74 -5.23 3.35 2.73
CA PHE A 74 -5.53 4.25 3.85
C PHE A 74 -6.46 3.53 4.83
N VAL A 75 -5.95 3.27 6.04
CA VAL A 75 -6.70 2.53 7.06
C VAL A 75 -7.65 3.42 7.86
N ASP A 76 -7.54 4.74 7.72
CA ASP A 76 -8.39 5.71 8.43
C ASP A 76 -9.40 6.43 7.51
N SER A 77 -9.56 5.96 6.28
CA SER A 77 -10.57 6.50 5.37
C SER A 77 -11.96 6.09 5.83
N LYS A 78 -12.86 7.07 5.95
CA LYS A 78 -14.25 6.86 6.34
C LYS A 78 -15.18 6.71 5.14
N TYR A 79 -14.62 6.62 3.94
CA TYR A 79 -15.42 6.48 2.73
C TYR A 79 -16.29 5.23 2.78
N GLN A 80 -17.59 5.39 2.51
CA GLN A 80 -18.54 4.29 2.49
C GLN A 80 -18.50 3.61 1.14
N LEU A 81 -18.11 2.34 1.13
CA LEU A 81 -17.97 1.54 -0.08
C LEU A 81 -19.33 1.24 -0.70
N ASN A 82 -19.39 1.14 -2.02
CA ASN A 82 -20.52 0.57 -2.72
C ASN A 82 -20.60 -0.92 -2.39
N GLU A 83 -21.80 -1.47 -2.49
CA GLU A 83 -22.05 -2.87 -2.12
C GLU A 83 -21.12 -3.86 -2.83
N ASP A 84 -20.77 -3.57 -4.09
CA ASP A 84 -19.85 -4.42 -4.87
C ASP A 84 -18.44 -4.51 -4.27
N ASP A 85 -18.08 -3.53 -3.44
CA ASP A 85 -16.75 -3.46 -2.83
C ASP A 85 -16.75 -3.86 -1.36
N TRP A 86 -17.90 -4.21 -0.79
CA TRP A 86 -17.98 -4.66 0.60
C TRP A 86 -17.16 -5.93 0.79
N LEU A 87 -16.59 -6.07 1.98
CA LEU A 87 -15.85 -7.27 2.37
C LEU A 87 -16.66 -8.07 3.38
N TYR A 88 -16.86 -9.33 3.05
CA TYR A 88 -17.57 -10.26 3.94
C TYR A 88 -16.54 -11.15 4.64
N ASP A 89 -16.58 -11.16 5.97
CA ASP A 89 -15.72 -11.98 6.80
C ASP A 89 -16.55 -12.60 7.91
N ASP A 90 -16.71 -13.92 7.84
CA ASP A 90 -17.56 -14.69 8.77
C ASP A 90 -18.95 -14.05 8.92
N GLU A 91 -19.27 -13.51 10.11
CA GLU A 91 -20.53 -12.87 10.38
C GLU A 91 -20.51 -11.35 10.18
N LYS A 92 -19.36 -10.81 9.77
CA LYS A 92 -19.16 -9.38 9.58
C LYS A 92 -19.30 -8.97 8.13
N VAL A 93 -19.82 -7.76 7.93
CA VAL A 93 -19.77 -7.09 6.64
C VAL A 93 -19.01 -5.79 6.85
N ILE A 94 -17.93 -5.61 6.13
CA ILE A 94 -17.12 -4.39 6.21
C ILE A 94 -17.48 -3.49 5.03
N LYS A 95 -18.01 -2.31 5.35
CA LYS A 95 -18.59 -1.38 4.38
C LYS A 95 -17.81 -0.09 4.23
N GLN A 96 -16.75 0.10 5.02
CA GLN A 96 -15.94 1.31 5.03
C GLN A 96 -14.55 1.00 4.50
N LEU A 97 -14.03 1.87 3.62
CA LEU A 97 -12.73 1.65 2.96
C LEU A 97 -11.59 1.46 3.95
N GLY A 98 -11.50 2.33 4.95
CA GLY A 98 -10.42 2.23 5.95
C GLY A 98 -10.46 0.91 6.71
N LEU A 99 -11.63 0.47 7.12
CA LEU A 99 -11.80 -0.79 7.84
C LEU A 99 -11.47 -1.99 6.94
N LYS A 100 -11.80 -1.90 5.65
CA LYS A 100 -11.45 -2.94 4.68
C LYS A 100 -9.92 -3.05 4.54
N ASN A 101 -9.24 -1.92 4.40
CA ASN A 101 -7.78 -1.89 4.29
C ASN A 101 -7.11 -2.40 5.55
N LEU A 102 -7.60 -2.01 6.72
CA LEU A 102 -7.09 -2.50 8.01
C LEU A 102 -7.31 -4.01 8.15
N HIS A 103 -8.45 -4.50 7.70
CA HIS A 103 -8.74 -5.93 7.71
C HIS A 103 -7.73 -6.70 6.85
N ILE A 104 -7.44 -6.21 5.64
CA ILE A 104 -6.42 -6.80 4.77
C ILE A 104 -5.07 -6.85 5.49
N GLN A 105 -4.68 -5.74 6.12
CA GLN A 105 -3.41 -5.65 6.83
C GLN A 105 -3.32 -6.65 7.98
N THR A 106 -4.33 -6.69 8.85
CA THR A 106 -4.29 -7.54 10.04
C THR A 106 -4.44 -9.01 9.70
N LYS A 107 -5.29 -9.33 8.74
CA LYS A 107 -5.55 -10.71 8.35
C LYS A 107 -4.36 -11.35 7.64
N LYS A 108 -3.75 -10.61 6.71
CA LYS A 108 -2.64 -11.15 5.89
C LYS A 108 -1.28 -11.01 6.55
N PHE A 109 -1.06 -9.99 7.34
CA PHE A 109 0.28 -9.67 7.86
C PHE A 109 0.35 -9.62 9.38
N ASN A 110 -0.75 -9.85 10.06
CA ASN A 110 -0.83 -9.90 11.53
C ASN A 110 -0.20 -8.65 12.17
N ASN A 111 -0.51 -7.49 11.64
CA ASN A 111 0.05 -6.22 12.08
C ASN A 111 -0.96 -5.11 11.84
N ALA A 112 -1.09 -4.17 12.78
CA ALA A 112 -2.03 -3.07 12.70
C ALA A 112 -1.38 -1.68 12.76
N ALA A 113 -0.05 -1.61 12.70
CA ALA A 113 0.70 -0.34 12.77
C ALA A 113 0.86 0.29 11.39
N GLN A 114 0.98 1.61 11.34
CA GLN A 114 1.31 2.37 10.14
C GLN A 114 2.52 3.27 10.42
N PRO A 115 3.42 3.46 9.42
CA PRO A 115 3.38 2.81 8.11
C PRO A 115 3.73 1.32 8.22
N LEU A 116 3.16 0.53 7.35
CA LEU A 116 3.61 -0.84 7.14
C LEU A 116 3.78 -1.05 5.64
N TYR A 117 4.96 -1.49 5.23
CA TYR A 117 5.30 -1.76 3.85
C TYR A 117 5.52 -3.25 3.66
N VAL A 118 4.97 -3.80 2.60
CA VAL A 118 5.16 -5.20 2.23
C VAL A 118 5.30 -5.27 0.72
N ILE A 119 6.16 -6.13 0.22
CA ILE A 119 6.22 -6.38 -1.21
C ILE A 119 5.70 -7.79 -1.47
N VAL A 120 4.72 -7.89 -2.35
CA VAL A 120 4.13 -9.17 -2.76
C VAL A 120 4.10 -9.26 -4.27
N ASP A 121 4.04 -10.49 -4.80
CA ASP A 121 3.75 -10.66 -6.22
C ASP A 121 2.24 -10.62 -6.45
N TYR A 122 1.81 -10.69 -7.72
CA TYR A 122 0.38 -10.62 -8.03
C TYR A 122 -0.42 -11.87 -7.58
N ASP A 123 0.27 -12.93 -7.17
CA ASP A 123 -0.35 -14.10 -6.54
C ASP A 123 -0.34 -13.98 -5.01
N GLU A 124 0.04 -12.82 -4.48
CA GLU A 124 0.06 -12.49 -3.06
C GLU A 124 1.13 -13.22 -2.25
N ASN A 125 2.16 -13.73 -2.91
CA ASN A 125 3.32 -14.28 -2.22
C ASN A 125 4.22 -13.15 -1.74
N ILE A 126 4.71 -13.23 -0.50
CA ILE A 126 5.58 -12.20 0.08
C ILE A 126 6.97 -12.31 -0.54
N LEU A 127 7.43 -11.22 -1.16
CA LEU A 127 8.77 -11.14 -1.73
C LEU A 127 9.73 -10.41 -0.80
N SER A 128 9.24 -9.47 0.00
CA SER A 128 10.01 -8.79 1.03
C SER A 128 9.13 -8.66 2.26
N ASP A 129 9.65 -9.12 3.40
CA ASP A 129 8.89 -9.18 4.65
C ASP A 129 8.44 -7.80 5.13
N PRO A 130 7.31 -7.73 5.85
CA PRO A 130 6.80 -6.44 6.33
C PRO A 130 7.84 -5.64 7.11
N ILE A 131 7.90 -4.34 6.82
CA ILE A 131 8.76 -3.39 7.50
C ILE A 131 7.97 -2.11 7.80
N GLY A 132 8.26 -1.50 8.94
CA GLY A 132 7.60 -0.25 9.34
C GLY A 132 8.47 0.97 9.10
N TYR A 133 8.36 1.93 10.00
CA TYR A 133 9.21 3.12 9.99
C TYR A 133 10.68 2.71 10.13
N CYS A 134 11.51 3.13 9.18
CA CYS A 134 12.88 2.63 9.10
C CYS A 134 13.81 3.65 8.44
N SER A 135 15.12 3.34 8.44
CA SER A 135 16.12 4.17 7.80
C SER A 135 16.07 4.03 6.27
N GLU A 136 16.73 4.97 5.62
CA GLU A 136 16.90 4.93 4.15
C GLU A 136 17.55 3.63 3.70
N ASP A 137 18.62 3.21 4.39
CA ASP A 137 19.36 2.00 4.04
C ASP A 137 18.50 0.74 4.22
N GLU A 138 17.76 0.66 5.30
CA GLU A 138 16.85 -0.46 5.56
C GLU A 138 15.76 -0.52 4.49
N PHE A 139 15.21 0.61 4.13
CA PHE A 139 14.17 0.69 3.11
C PHE A 139 14.71 0.29 1.73
N TYR A 140 15.91 0.75 1.40
CA TYR A 140 16.58 0.38 0.15
C TYR A 140 16.79 -1.14 0.05
N GLU A 141 17.29 -1.76 1.10
CA GLU A 141 17.46 -3.21 1.15
C GLU A 141 16.12 -3.95 1.02
N PHE A 142 15.09 -3.42 1.68
CA PHE A 142 13.73 -3.96 1.57
C PHE A 142 13.23 -3.94 0.12
N LEU A 143 13.39 -2.83 -0.59
CA LEU A 143 12.99 -2.72 -1.99
C LEU A 143 13.77 -3.67 -2.88
N LYS A 144 15.08 -3.79 -2.68
CA LYS A 144 15.92 -4.68 -3.49
C LYS A 144 15.48 -6.13 -3.41
N LYS A 145 15.06 -6.59 -2.24
CA LYS A 145 14.55 -7.96 -2.07
C LYS A 145 13.31 -8.22 -2.91
N GLY A 146 12.52 -7.19 -3.15
CA GLY A 146 11.28 -7.31 -3.91
C GLY A 146 11.45 -7.32 -5.42
N ILE A 147 12.62 -7.00 -5.95
CA ILE A 147 12.82 -6.82 -7.39
C ILE A 147 13.25 -8.09 -8.10
N LYS A 148 13.57 -9.12 -7.43
CA LYS A 148 14.10 -10.35 -8.04
C LYS A 148 13.30 -10.88 -9.21
#